data_f89465440157e5a411f569b1474b586a
#
_entry.id   f89465440157e5a411f569b1474b586a
#
_cell.length_a   1.000
_cell.length_b   1.000
_cell.length_c   1.000
_cell.angle_alpha   90.00
_cell.angle_beta   90.00
_cell.angle_gamma   90.00
#
_symmetry.space_group_name_H-M   'P 1'
#
loop_
_entity.id
_entity.type
_entity.pdbx_description
1 polymer ?
#
loop_
_entity_poly.entity_id
_entity_poly.type
_entity_poly.pdbx_seq_one_letter_code
_entity_poly.pdbx_strand_id
1 'polypeptide(L)'
;LGLLGAILLAAVVAAQGAPAAKGGLLHFFGTVLSRLAQFARFDFGSSAITSVPAAQELAQRLPATLELVAAGALVAALIGIPLGIVLSIGRVSRAAAPLIQIVAAAPVFCAALALLWFSVRVLHWDAQLQGAPDLWSALASDDGATIREAFRQLALPALTVGAAGAAGIQLALRRAVNAEREAPYRRGLKMMGLTQFDVDRLYLVPQVFAGVLASLGEIALSLFSAAAVAEWVFGWPGAAVLFLKSVALHDWSVVALVLFSFAAITLFAEFVGSLGARALAGIEANP
;
A
#
# COMPACT_ATOMS: atom_id res chain seq x y z
N LEU A 1 -2.08 -0.58 -19.52
CA LEU A 1 -0.79 -1.30 -19.59
C LEU A 1 -0.48 -2.03 -18.27
N GLY A 2 -0.68 -1.41 -17.09
CA GLY A 2 -0.37 -2.00 -15.79
C GLY A 2 -1.13 -3.30 -15.51
N LEU A 3 -2.45 -3.35 -15.78
CA LEU A 3 -3.25 -4.55 -15.55
C LEU A 3 -2.81 -5.72 -16.44
N LEU A 4 -2.51 -5.44 -17.72
CA LEU A 4 -1.98 -6.45 -18.65
C LEU A 4 -0.63 -6.99 -18.17
N GLY A 5 0.24 -6.12 -17.64
CA GLY A 5 1.51 -6.53 -17.05
C GLY A 5 1.34 -7.43 -15.82
N ALA A 6 0.39 -7.10 -14.93
CA ALA A 6 0.06 -7.89 -13.76
C ALA A 6 -0.49 -9.28 -14.13
N ILE A 7 -1.40 -9.34 -15.10
CA ILE A 7 -1.95 -10.60 -15.60
C ILE A 7 -0.85 -11.45 -16.24
N LEU A 8 0.04 -10.83 -17.04
CA LEU A 8 1.15 -11.53 -17.66
C LEU A 8 2.11 -12.09 -16.60
N LEU A 9 2.47 -11.29 -15.60
CA LEU A 9 3.35 -11.73 -14.51
C LEU A 9 2.73 -12.90 -13.75
N ALA A 10 1.46 -12.80 -13.38
CA ALA A 10 0.75 -13.86 -12.68
C ALA A 10 0.68 -15.16 -13.53
N ALA A 11 0.46 -15.03 -14.84
CA ALA A 11 0.42 -16.18 -15.73
C ALA A 11 1.80 -16.85 -15.90
N VAL A 12 2.88 -16.05 -15.96
CA VAL A 12 4.25 -16.55 -16.00
C VAL A 12 4.58 -17.29 -14.71
N VAL A 13 4.23 -16.72 -13.56
CA VAL A 13 4.44 -17.37 -12.24
C VAL A 13 3.65 -18.68 -12.15
N ALA A 14 2.37 -18.68 -12.54
CA ALA A 14 1.56 -19.88 -12.54
C ALA A 14 2.07 -20.97 -13.51
N ALA A 15 2.74 -20.57 -14.59
CA ALA A 15 3.35 -21.48 -15.55
C ALA A 15 4.60 -22.21 -15.00
N GLN A 16 5.23 -21.67 -13.96
CA GLN A 16 6.37 -22.32 -13.26
C GLN A 16 5.98 -23.65 -12.62
N GLY A 17 4.71 -23.80 -12.21
CA GLY A 17 4.20 -25.06 -11.66
C GLY A 17 3.87 -26.13 -12.69
N ALA A 18 3.96 -25.83 -13.98
CA ALA A 18 3.78 -26.84 -15.01
C ALA A 18 4.98 -27.81 -14.98
N PRO A 19 4.75 -29.16 -15.02
CA PRO A 19 5.83 -30.09 -15.05
C PRO A 19 6.77 -29.70 -16.19
N ALA A 20 8.08 -29.68 -15.91
CA ALA A 20 9.12 -29.44 -16.90
C ALA A 20 9.13 -30.57 -17.94
N ALA A 21 8.02 -30.68 -18.64
CA ALA A 21 7.86 -31.63 -19.73
C ALA A 21 8.80 -31.21 -20.86
N LYS A 22 9.43 -32.15 -21.50
CA LYS A 22 10.43 -32.18 -22.56
C LYS A 22 10.13 -31.29 -23.80
N GLY A 23 9.29 -30.25 -23.68
CA GLY A 23 8.84 -29.40 -24.76
C GLY A 23 9.32 -27.96 -24.60
N GLY A 24 10.51 -27.68 -25.00
CA GLY A 24 11.15 -26.35 -25.11
C GLY A 24 10.31 -25.06 -24.93
N LEU A 25 10.84 -23.92 -25.34
CA LEU A 25 10.21 -22.59 -25.22
C LEU A 25 8.75 -22.53 -25.73
N LEU A 26 8.41 -23.27 -26.78
CA LEU A 26 7.05 -23.32 -27.34
C LEU A 26 6.02 -23.86 -26.34
N HIS A 27 6.38 -24.90 -25.58
CA HIS A 27 5.50 -25.46 -24.54
C HIS A 27 5.30 -24.46 -23.38
N PHE A 28 6.38 -23.77 -22.98
CA PHE A 28 6.28 -22.75 -21.96
C PHE A 28 5.33 -21.60 -22.39
N PHE A 29 5.50 -21.08 -23.61
CA PHE A 29 4.59 -20.04 -24.12
C PHE A 29 3.14 -20.53 -24.24
N GLY A 30 2.92 -21.77 -24.66
CA GLY A 30 1.59 -22.37 -24.68
C GLY A 30 0.95 -22.44 -23.29
N THR A 31 1.73 -22.80 -22.26
CA THR A 31 1.26 -22.83 -20.86
C THR A 31 0.95 -21.43 -20.35
N VAL A 32 1.79 -20.44 -20.61
CA VAL A 32 1.52 -19.03 -20.24
C VAL A 32 0.24 -18.53 -20.90
N LEU A 33 0.05 -18.81 -22.18
CA LEU A 33 -1.14 -18.38 -22.92
C LEU A 33 -2.42 -19.03 -22.38
N SER A 34 -2.37 -20.34 -22.06
CA SER A 34 -3.50 -21.05 -21.46
C SER A 34 -3.84 -20.50 -20.06
N ARG A 35 -2.83 -20.15 -19.23
CA ARG A 35 -3.03 -19.52 -17.92
C ARG A 35 -3.59 -18.11 -18.06
N LEU A 36 -3.16 -17.33 -19.04
CA LEU A 36 -3.75 -16.03 -19.36
C LEU A 36 -5.23 -16.15 -19.70
N ALA A 37 -5.60 -17.13 -20.52
CA ALA A 37 -7.01 -17.37 -20.87
C ALA A 37 -7.86 -17.79 -19.67
N GLN A 38 -7.31 -18.59 -18.72
CA GLN A 38 -7.96 -18.95 -17.46
C GLN A 38 -8.15 -17.72 -16.56
N PHE A 39 -7.13 -16.89 -16.38
CA PHE A 39 -7.21 -15.67 -15.58
C PHE A 39 -8.19 -14.65 -16.14
N ALA A 40 -8.29 -14.54 -17.48
CA ALA A 40 -9.30 -13.70 -18.12
C ALA A 40 -10.75 -14.15 -17.84
N ARG A 41 -10.93 -15.43 -17.45
CA ARG A 41 -12.21 -16.00 -17.01
C ARG A 41 -12.37 -16.03 -15.48
N PHE A 42 -11.44 -15.41 -14.73
CA PHE A 42 -11.39 -15.46 -13.26
C PHE A 42 -11.24 -16.88 -12.69
N ASP A 43 -10.70 -17.80 -13.49
CA ASP A 43 -10.37 -19.15 -13.03
C ASP A 43 -8.87 -19.19 -12.65
N PHE A 44 -8.61 -19.17 -11.36
CA PHE A 44 -7.26 -19.18 -10.79
C PHE A 44 -6.81 -20.59 -10.38
N GLY A 45 -7.66 -21.59 -10.60
CA GLY A 45 -7.39 -22.96 -10.23
C GLY A 45 -7.50 -23.24 -8.74
N SER A 46 -7.05 -24.44 -8.35
CA SER A 46 -7.00 -24.87 -6.94
C SER A 46 -5.56 -24.87 -6.43
N SER A 47 -5.42 -24.73 -5.10
CA SER A 47 -4.16 -24.97 -4.40
C SER A 47 -3.66 -26.37 -4.64
N ALA A 48 -2.39 -26.52 -4.96
CA ALA A 48 -1.75 -27.82 -5.16
C ALA A 48 -1.58 -28.60 -3.85
N ILE A 49 -1.70 -27.91 -2.69
CA ILE A 49 -1.45 -28.46 -1.35
C ILE A 49 -2.75 -28.83 -0.67
N THR A 50 -3.68 -27.87 -0.61
CA THR A 50 -4.94 -28.01 0.14
C THR A 50 -6.08 -28.56 -0.71
N SER A 51 -5.91 -28.57 -2.06
CA SER A 51 -6.95 -28.91 -3.04
C SER A 51 -8.21 -28.00 -2.97
N VAL A 52 -8.12 -26.90 -2.22
CA VAL A 52 -9.16 -25.88 -2.11
C VAL A 52 -9.01 -24.88 -3.26
N PRO A 53 -10.09 -24.28 -3.80
CA PRO A 53 -9.96 -23.21 -4.77
C PRO A 53 -9.09 -22.06 -4.23
N ALA A 54 -8.08 -21.62 -5.00
CA ALA A 54 -7.13 -20.60 -4.58
C ALA A 54 -7.86 -19.29 -4.19
N ALA A 55 -8.97 -18.97 -4.89
CA ALA A 55 -9.81 -17.81 -4.57
C ALA A 55 -10.43 -17.90 -3.18
N GLN A 56 -10.80 -19.08 -2.70
CA GLN A 56 -11.35 -19.27 -1.36
C GLN A 56 -10.29 -19.05 -0.28
N GLU A 57 -9.06 -19.56 -0.47
CA GLU A 57 -7.95 -19.32 0.46
C GLU A 57 -7.62 -17.84 0.58
N LEU A 58 -7.57 -17.15 -0.57
CA LEU A 58 -7.34 -15.71 -0.58
C LEU A 58 -8.48 -14.94 0.10
N ALA A 59 -9.74 -15.30 -0.19
CA ALA A 59 -10.91 -14.63 0.39
C ALA A 59 -10.93 -14.69 1.92
N GLN A 60 -10.37 -15.73 2.53
CA GLN A 60 -10.26 -15.86 3.99
C GLN A 60 -9.15 -14.99 4.58
N ARG A 61 -8.11 -14.66 3.80
CA ARG A 61 -6.91 -13.94 4.28
C ARG A 61 -6.87 -12.47 3.86
N LEU A 62 -7.45 -12.15 2.72
CA LEU A 62 -7.44 -10.80 2.17
C LEU A 62 -8.08 -9.75 3.09
N PRO A 63 -9.20 -10.01 3.79
CA PRO A 63 -9.78 -9.05 4.73
C PRO A 63 -8.81 -8.59 5.82
N ALA A 64 -8.03 -9.50 6.39
CA ALA A 64 -7.03 -9.17 7.41
C ALA A 64 -5.91 -8.27 6.87
N THR A 65 -5.46 -8.49 5.63
CA THR A 65 -4.50 -7.58 4.96
C THR A 65 -5.11 -6.22 4.69
N LEU A 66 -6.36 -6.17 4.20
CA LEU A 66 -7.04 -4.90 3.93
C LEU A 66 -7.29 -4.08 5.20
N GLU A 67 -7.64 -4.74 6.31
CA GLU A 67 -7.76 -4.13 7.63
C GLU A 67 -6.43 -3.48 8.05
N LEU A 68 -5.33 -4.22 7.96
CA LEU A 68 -4.01 -3.73 8.31
C LEU A 68 -3.58 -2.56 7.40
N VAL A 69 -3.83 -2.67 6.09
CA VAL A 69 -3.52 -1.61 5.11
C VAL A 69 -4.38 -0.37 5.37
N ALA A 70 -5.67 -0.53 5.68
CA ALA A 70 -6.56 0.59 6.00
C ALA A 70 -6.13 1.31 7.29
N ALA A 71 -5.82 0.56 8.36
CA ALA A 71 -5.30 1.12 9.59
C ALA A 71 -3.94 1.82 9.36
N GLY A 72 -3.04 1.19 8.60
CA GLY A 72 -1.77 1.80 8.20
C GLY A 72 -1.94 3.05 7.36
N ALA A 73 -2.90 3.08 6.42
CA ALA A 73 -3.21 4.26 5.63
C ALA A 73 -3.72 5.43 6.48
N LEU A 74 -4.54 5.15 7.49
CA LEU A 74 -4.96 6.16 8.45
C LEU A 74 -3.77 6.75 9.22
N VAL A 75 -2.90 5.90 9.74
CA VAL A 75 -1.66 6.34 10.42
C VAL A 75 -0.76 7.12 9.46
N ALA A 76 -0.62 6.65 8.22
CA ALA A 76 0.16 7.33 7.18
C ALA A 76 -0.37 8.73 6.88
N ALA A 77 -1.68 8.91 6.80
CA ALA A 77 -2.31 10.20 6.59
C ALA A 77 -2.11 11.13 7.80
N LEU A 78 -2.34 10.62 9.02
CA LEU A 78 -2.20 11.39 10.26
C LEU A 78 -0.76 11.89 10.50
N ILE A 79 0.24 11.13 10.10
CA ILE A 79 1.66 11.48 10.26
C ILE A 79 2.21 12.15 9.00
N GLY A 80 1.96 11.55 7.84
CA GLY A 80 2.58 11.94 6.57
C GLY A 80 2.11 13.30 6.06
N ILE A 81 0.82 13.63 6.23
CA ILE A 81 0.29 14.91 5.77
C ILE A 81 0.86 16.08 6.58
N PRO A 82 0.75 16.12 7.93
CA PRO A 82 1.33 17.21 8.72
C PRO A 82 2.85 17.32 8.54
N LEU A 83 3.55 16.20 8.56
CA LEU A 83 4.99 16.16 8.39
C LEU A 83 5.40 16.66 6.99
N GLY A 84 4.70 16.23 5.95
CA GLY A 84 4.92 16.67 4.59
C GLY A 84 4.70 18.17 4.40
N ILE A 85 3.65 18.72 5.01
CA ILE A 85 3.36 20.16 5.00
C ILE A 85 4.48 20.94 5.70
N VAL A 86 4.82 20.57 6.93
CA VAL A 86 5.88 21.24 7.71
C VAL A 86 7.20 21.24 6.98
N LEU A 87 7.59 20.10 6.41
CA LEU A 87 8.86 19.95 5.69
C LEU A 87 8.86 20.64 4.32
N SER A 88 7.71 20.78 3.68
CA SER A 88 7.62 21.43 2.36
C SER A 88 7.53 22.94 2.45
N ILE A 89 6.86 23.49 3.48
CA ILE A 89 6.56 24.93 3.58
C ILE A 89 7.45 25.65 4.59
N GLY A 90 7.97 24.96 5.60
CA GLY A 90 8.68 25.56 6.73
C GLY A 90 10.16 25.84 6.54
N ARG A 91 10.70 26.81 7.30
CA ARG A 91 12.15 27.05 7.46
C ARG A 91 12.86 25.90 8.18
N VAL A 92 12.15 25.13 8.97
CA VAL A 92 12.61 23.91 9.68
C VAL A 92 13.06 22.84 8.69
N SER A 93 12.60 22.92 7.45
CA SER A 93 12.86 21.91 6.40
C SER A 93 14.34 21.73 6.09
N ARG A 94 15.18 22.76 6.18
CA ARG A 94 16.59 22.68 5.77
C ARG A 94 17.47 21.94 6.76
N ALA A 95 17.22 22.05 8.06
CA ALA A 95 18.00 21.38 9.09
C ALA A 95 17.44 19.96 9.41
N ALA A 96 16.11 19.81 9.45
CA ALA A 96 15.45 18.56 9.83
C ALA A 96 15.24 17.58 8.66
N ALA A 97 15.17 18.08 7.42
CA ALA A 97 14.92 17.25 6.24
C ALA A 97 15.90 16.08 6.09
N PRO A 98 17.23 16.24 6.24
CA PRO A 98 18.13 15.12 6.08
C PRO A 98 17.92 14.05 7.17
N LEU A 99 17.66 14.44 8.41
CA LEU A 99 17.41 13.51 9.51
C LEU A 99 16.14 12.68 9.27
N ILE A 100 15.07 13.35 8.87
CA ILE A 100 13.79 12.68 8.56
C ILE A 100 13.93 11.78 7.33
N GLN A 101 14.72 12.18 6.34
CA GLN A 101 14.99 11.33 5.17
C GLN A 101 15.80 10.08 5.53
N ILE A 102 16.74 10.18 6.45
CA ILE A 102 17.49 9.01 6.96
C ILE A 102 16.53 8.05 7.66
N VAL A 103 15.63 8.56 8.51
CA VAL A 103 14.62 7.73 9.19
C VAL A 103 13.64 7.11 8.19
N ALA A 104 13.18 7.90 7.21
CA ALA A 104 12.27 7.43 6.16
C ALA A 104 12.93 6.44 5.18
N ALA A 105 14.26 6.48 5.03
CA ALA A 105 15.02 5.54 4.22
C ALA A 105 15.34 4.23 4.95
N ALA A 106 15.03 4.14 6.26
CA ALA A 106 15.24 2.91 7.01
C ALA A 106 14.38 1.78 6.40
N PRO A 107 14.95 0.59 6.20
CA PRO A 107 14.17 -0.54 5.72
C PRO A 107 12.98 -0.82 6.66
N VAL A 108 11.80 -1.02 6.09
CA VAL A 108 10.56 -1.28 6.85
C VAL A 108 10.73 -2.43 7.83
N PHE A 109 11.49 -3.44 7.45
CA PHE A 109 11.84 -4.57 8.30
C PHE A 109 12.58 -4.15 9.59
N CYS A 110 13.52 -3.20 9.50
CA CYS A 110 14.21 -2.69 10.68
C CYS A 110 13.24 -1.93 11.59
N ALA A 111 12.35 -1.12 11.03
CA ALA A 111 11.31 -0.42 11.79
C ALA A 111 10.36 -1.41 12.48
N ALA A 112 9.91 -2.46 11.78
CA ALA A 112 9.06 -3.50 12.33
C ALA A 112 9.72 -4.20 13.53
N LEU A 113 10.99 -4.63 13.38
CA LEU A 113 11.73 -5.28 14.45
C LEU A 113 12.01 -4.36 15.64
N ALA A 114 12.32 -3.09 15.38
CA ALA A 114 12.52 -2.10 16.44
C ALA A 114 11.24 -1.87 17.24
N LEU A 115 10.08 -1.76 16.58
CA LEU A 115 8.78 -1.66 17.24
C LEU A 115 8.43 -2.92 18.01
N LEU A 116 8.69 -4.09 17.45
CA LEU A 116 8.49 -5.37 18.13
C LEU A 116 9.37 -5.46 19.39
N TRP A 117 10.65 -5.14 19.27
CA TRP A 117 11.58 -5.12 20.41
C TRP A 117 11.12 -4.14 21.49
N PHE A 118 10.72 -2.94 21.09
CA PHE A 118 10.20 -1.91 21.99
C PHE A 118 8.93 -2.37 22.72
N SER A 119 8.01 -3.02 22.03
CA SER A 119 6.78 -3.52 22.61
C SER A 119 7.02 -4.57 23.70
N VAL A 120 7.91 -5.52 23.42
CA VAL A 120 8.24 -6.59 24.36
C VAL A 120 9.05 -6.09 25.56
N ARG A 121 10.07 -5.23 25.30
CA ARG A 121 11.03 -4.82 26.35
C ARG A 121 10.56 -3.63 27.18
N VAL A 122 9.79 -2.71 26.60
CA VAL A 122 9.42 -1.46 27.25
C VAL A 122 7.95 -1.46 27.66
N LEU A 123 7.08 -1.89 26.75
CA LEU A 123 5.63 -1.91 27.02
C LEU A 123 5.17 -3.20 27.70
N HIS A 124 6.02 -4.23 27.74
CA HIS A 124 5.68 -5.58 28.24
C HIS A 124 4.43 -6.14 27.55
N TRP A 125 4.28 -5.86 26.25
CA TRP A 125 3.20 -6.38 25.44
C TRP A 125 3.61 -7.70 24.80
N ASP A 126 2.79 -8.74 24.98
CA ASP A 126 2.94 -9.96 24.20
C ASP A 126 2.52 -9.66 22.77
N ALA A 127 3.53 -9.53 21.90
CA ALA A 127 3.31 -9.18 20.49
C ALA A 127 2.92 -10.40 19.64
N GLN A 128 2.68 -11.55 20.26
CA GLN A 128 2.24 -12.75 19.53
C GLN A 128 0.73 -12.71 19.30
N LEU A 129 0.38 -12.38 18.06
CA LEU A 129 -0.99 -12.15 17.59
C LEU A 129 -1.77 -13.45 17.26
N GLN A 130 -1.29 -14.62 17.72
CA GLN A 130 -1.96 -15.88 17.45
C GLN A 130 -3.30 -15.92 18.20
N GLY A 131 -4.40 -15.70 17.45
CA GLY A 131 -5.75 -15.80 17.96
C GLY A 131 -6.45 -14.49 18.32
N ALA A 132 -5.90 -13.34 17.90
CA ALA A 132 -6.61 -12.07 18.03
C ALA A 132 -7.90 -12.08 17.20
N PRO A 133 -9.03 -11.62 17.78
CA PRO A 133 -10.20 -11.35 16.97
C PRO A 133 -9.84 -10.25 15.94
N ASP A 134 -10.27 -10.44 14.70
CA ASP A 134 -10.22 -9.36 13.71
C ASP A 134 -11.07 -8.17 14.23
N LEU A 135 -10.71 -6.95 13.79
CA LEU A 135 -11.41 -5.74 14.26
C LEU A 135 -12.92 -5.81 13.97
N TRP A 136 -13.31 -6.44 12.86
CA TRP A 136 -14.71 -6.59 12.48
C TRP A 136 -15.48 -7.48 13.45
N SER A 137 -14.93 -8.62 13.82
CA SER A 137 -15.55 -9.50 14.81
C SER A 137 -15.56 -8.87 16.20
N ALA A 138 -14.51 -8.13 16.56
CA ALA A 138 -14.45 -7.38 17.81
C ALA A 138 -15.51 -6.28 17.87
N LEU A 139 -15.68 -5.49 16.81
CA LEU A 139 -16.71 -4.45 16.74
C LEU A 139 -18.14 -5.05 16.77
N ALA A 140 -18.32 -6.24 16.20
CA ALA A 140 -19.61 -6.94 16.22
C ALA A 140 -19.95 -7.56 17.59
N SER A 141 -18.96 -7.77 18.47
CA SER A 141 -19.15 -8.41 19.77
C SER A 141 -19.79 -7.51 20.84
N ASP A 142 -19.88 -6.20 20.61
CA ASP A 142 -20.36 -5.18 21.57
C ASP A 142 -19.64 -5.21 22.94
N ASP A 143 -18.46 -5.85 23.00
CA ASP A 143 -17.63 -5.94 24.20
C ASP A 143 -16.43 -5.00 24.11
N GLY A 144 -16.44 -3.95 24.94
CA GLY A 144 -15.38 -2.95 24.97
C GLY A 144 -14.00 -3.49 25.34
N ALA A 145 -13.90 -4.64 26.03
CA ALA A 145 -12.62 -5.27 26.33
C ALA A 145 -12.03 -5.93 25.08
N THR A 146 -12.84 -6.64 24.31
CA THR A 146 -12.47 -7.28 23.05
C THR A 146 -12.07 -6.25 22.00
N ILE A 147 -12.84 -5.16 21.89
CA ILE A 147 -12.52 -4.04 20.99
C ILE A 147 -11.16 -3.42 21.34
N ARG A 148 -10.93 -3.12 22.62
CA ARG A 148 -9.64 -2.53 23.05
C ARG A 148 -8.46 -3.45 22.78
N GLU A 149 -8.62 -4.76 22.97
CA GLU A 149 -7.55 -5.72 22.70
C GLU A 149 -7.27 -5.82 21.20
N ALA A 150 -8.28 -5.84 20.33
CA ALA A 150 -8.12 -5.82 18.88
C ALA A 150 -7.36 -4.56 18.42
N PHE A 151 -7.72 -3.37 18.93
CA PHE A 151 -6.98 -2.13 18.64
C PHE A 151 -5.53 -2.18 19.12
N ARG A 152 -5.29 -2.72 20.32
CA ARG A 152 -3.95 -2.87 20.86
C ARG A 152 -3.06 -3.74 19.99
N GLN A 153 -3.60 -4.85 19.50
CA GLN A 153 -2.87 -5.77 18.64
C GLN A 153 -2.64 -5.22 17.25
N LEU A 154 -3.58 -4.45 16.70
CA LEU A 154 -3.45 -3.79 15.41
C LEU A 154 -2.46 -2.61 15.44
N ALA A 155 -2.26 -1.98 16.60
CA ALA A 155 -1.51 -0.71 16.71
C ALA A 155 -0.08 -0.80 16.17
N LEU A 156 0.70 -1.80 16.56
CA LEU A 156 2.11 -1.94 16.17
C LEU A 156 2.27 -2.31 14.69
N PRO A 157 1.54 -3.31 14.15
CA PRO A 157 1.54 -3.58 12.71
C PRO A 157 1.10 -2.35 11.90
N ALA A 158 0.02 -1.66 12.33
CA ALA A 158 -0.48 -0.47 11.65
C ALA A 158 0.52 0.70 11.69
N LEU A 159 1.26 0.90 12.78
CA LEU A 159 2.33 1.88 12.86
C LEU A 159 3.48 1.56 11.89
N THR A 160 3.83 0.28 11.75
CA THR A 160 4.86 -0.15 10.79
C THR A 160 4.45 0.15 9.35
N VAL A 161 3.24 -0.24 8.98
CA VAL A 161 2.67 0.02 7.65
C VAL A 161 2.49 1.51 7.42
N GLY A 162 1.98 2.21 8.44
CA GLY A 162 1.75 3.65 8.42
C GLY A 162 3.02 4.48 8.25
N ALA A 163 4.14 4.06 8.83
CA ALA A 163 5.43 4.73 8.66
C ALA A 163 5.89 4.72 7.19
N ALA A 164 5.75 3.59 6.50
CA ALA A 164 6.08 3.47 5.09
C ALA A 164 5.14 4.31 4.21
N GLY A 165 3.83 4.25 4.47
CA GLY A 165 2.83 5.08 3.79
C GLY A 165 3.05 6.58 4.02
N ALA A 166 3.42 6.99 5.25
CA ALA A 166 3.75 8.38 5.58
C ALA A 166 4.93 8.91 4.78
N ALA A 167 5.97 8.09 4.58
CA ALA A 167 7.10 8.43 3.71
C ALA A 167 6.64 8.64 2.25
N GLY A 168 5.76 7.79 1.75
CA GLY A 168 5.14 7.92 0.42
C GLY A 168 4.34 9.23 0.28
N ILE A 169 3.45 9.52 1.22
CA ILE A 169 2.65 10.76 1.25
C ILE A 169 3.56 11.99 1.33
N GLN A 170 4.56 11.98 2.20
CA GLN A 170 5.53 13.08 2.32
C GLN A 170 6.26 13.34 1.01
N LEU A 171 6.69 12.29 0.32
CA LEU A 171 7.38 12.42 -0.97
C LEU A 171 6.44 12.99 -2.05
N ALA A 172 5.19 12.51 -2.12
CA ALA A 172 4.17 13.04 -3.03
C ALA A 172 3.89 14.53 -2.78
N LEU A 173 3.70 14.92 -1.50
CA LEU A 173 3.52 16.32 -1.10
C LEU A 173 4.71 17.20 -1.52
N ARG A 174 5.93 16.74 -1.27
CA ARG A 174 7.14 17.50 -1.65
C ARG A 174 7.26 17.69 -3.17
N ARG A 175 7.00 16.63 -3.94
CA ARG A 175 6.99 16.69 -5.41
C ARG A 175 5.96 17.70 -5.90
N ALA A 176 4.72 17.64 -5.40
CA ALA A 176 3.64 18.54 -5.77
C ALA A 176 3.93 20.01 -5.38
N VAL A 177 4.40 20.25 -4.15
CA VAL A 177 4.77 21.61 -3.70
C VAL A 177 5.91 22.19 -4.51
N ASN A 178 6.94 21.41 -4.84
CA ASN A 178 8.07 21.89 -5.62
C ASN A 178 7.66 22.21 -7.06
N ALA A 179 6.89 21.33 -7.70
CA ALA A 179 6.38 21.57 -9.06
C ALA A 179 5.55 22.86 -9.10
N GLU A 180 4.68 23.07 -8.12
CA GLU A 180 3.81 24.23 -8.04
C GLU A 180 4.58 25.53 -7.77
N ARG A 181 5.62 25.49 -6.92
CA ARG A 181 6.46 26.67 -6.62
C ARG A 181 7.24 27.17 -7.83
N GLU A 182 7.61 26.30 -8.72
CA GLU A 182 8.36 26.60 -9.95
C GLU A 182 7.42 27.03 -11.09
N ALA A 183 6.11 26.93 -10.93
CA ALA A 183 5.12 27.26 -11.96
C ALA A 183 5.20 28.72 -12.41
N PRO A 184 5.33 29.01 -13.73
CA PRO A 184 5.57 30.36 -14.25
C PRO A 184 4.44 31.35 -13.94
N TYR A 185 3.19 30.90 -13.90
CA TYR A 185 2.01 31.72 -13.67
C TYR A 185 2.01 32.42 -12.30
N ARG A 186 2.70 31.87 -11.29
CA ARG A 186 2.80 32.48 -9.95
C ARG A 186 3.39 33.88 -9.96
N ARG A 187 4.31 34.17 -10.88
CA ARG A 187 4.87 35.51 -11.06
C ARG A 187 3.79 36.47 -11.57
N GLY A 188 2.95 36.02 -12.50
CA GLY A 188 1.83 36.81 -13.01
C GLY A 188 0.82 37.15 -11.94
N LEU A 189 0.42 36.18 -11.11
CA LEU A 189 -0.52 36.40 -10.01
C LEU A 189 -0.02 37.45 -8.99
N LYS A 190 1.28 37.44 -8.67
CA LYS A 190 1.91 38.43 -7.81
C LYS A 190 1.93 39.81 -8.45
N MET A 191 2.18 39.91 -9.75
CA MET A 191 2.10 41.18 -10.47
C MET A 191 0.68 41.75 -10.54
N MET A 192 -0.35 40.90 -10.42
CA MET A 192 -1.76 41.31 -10.32
C MET A 192 -2.15 41.74 -8.90
N GLY A 193 -1.19 41.76 -7.95
CA GLY A 193 -1.43 42.27 -6.58
C GLY A 193 -1.89 41.20 -5.59
N LEU A 194 -1.99 39.93 -5.95
CA LEU A 194 -2.32 38.87 -5.00
C LEU A 194 -1.20 38.70 -3.97
N THR A 195 -1.60 38.56 -2.70
CA THR A 195 -0.65 38.26 -1.63
C THR A 195 -0.12 36.83 -1.76
N GLN A 196 1.05 36.57 -1.16
CA GLN A 196 1.61 35.18 -1.14
C GLN A 196 0.63 34.18 -0.50
N PHE A 197 -0.11 34.62 0.52
CA PHE A 197 -1.10 33.81 1.21
C PHE A 197 -2.28 33.45 0.29
N ASP A 198 -2.78 34.41 -0.50
CA ASP A 198 -3.87 34.16 -1.45
C ASP A 198 -3.45 33.19 -2.54
N VAL A 199 -2.23 33.40 -3.09
CA VAL A 199 -1.67 32.48 -4.10
C VAL A 199 -1.50 31.08 -3.55
N ASP A 200 -1.00 30.93 -2.31
CA ASP A 200 -0.80 29.61 -1.72
C ASP A 200 -2.13 28.94 -1.38
N ARG A 201 -3.11 29.68 -0.88
CA ARG A 201 -4.43 29.14 -0.53
C ARG A 201 -5.25 28.74 -1.75
N LEU A 202 -5.29 29.59 -2.77
CA LEU A 202 -6.19 29.40 -3.92
C LEU A 202 -5.60 28.46 -4.98
N TYR A 203 -4.28 28.41 -5.10
CA TYR A 203 -3.61 27.66 -6.17
C TYR A 203 -2.72 26.53 -5.64
N LEU A 204 -1.87 26.78 -4.63
CA LEU A 204 -0.95 25.76 -4.13
C LEU A 204 -1.68 24.59 -3.47
N VAL A 205 -2.65 24.87 -2.58
CA VAL A 205 -3.34 23.84 -1.80
C VAL A 205 -4.11 22.86 -2.70
N PRO A 206 -4.96 23.28 -3.65
CA PRO A 206 -5.67 22.36 -4.52
C PRO A 206 -4.73 21.52 -5.39
N GLN A 207 -3.69 22.13 -5.98
CA GLN A 207 -2.72 21.43 -6.83
C GLN A 207 -1.90 20.41 -6.04
N VAL A 208 -1.54 20.72 -4.81
CA VAL A 208 -0.85 19.78 -3.92
C VAL A 208 -1.75 18.58 -3.59
N PHE A 209 -3.04 18.82 -3.31
CA PHE A 209 -4.01 17.73 -3.12
C PHE A 209 -4.18 16.88 -4.38
N ALA A 210 -4.31 17.49 -5.54
CA ALA A 210 -4.37 16.77 -6.81
C ALA A 210 -3.10 15.92 -7.05
N GLY A 211 -1.91 16.44 -6.71
CA GLY A 211 -0.65 15.71 -6.81
C GLY A 211 -0.56 14.50 -5.87
N VAL A 212 -1.07 14.63 -4.65
CA VAL A 212 -1.15 13.50 -3.69
C VAL A 212 -2.13 12.44 -4.20
N LEU A 213 -3.31 12.86 -4.68
CA LEU A 213 -4.28 11.93 -5.27
C LEU A 213 -3.70 11.20 -6.49
N ALA A 214 -2.99 11.90 -7.37
CA ALA A 214 -2.30 11.28 -8.51
C ALA A 214 -1.25 10.24 -8.09
N SER A 215 -0.73 10.32 -6.86
CA SER A 215 0.28 9.40 -6.31
C SER A 215 -0.34 8.25 -5.49
N LEU A 216 -1.67 8.08 -5.46
CA LEU A 216 -2.32 7.05 -4.63
C LEU A 216 -1.87 5.63 -4.99
N GLY A 217 -1.57 5.34 -6.25
CA GLY A 217 -1.03 4.04 -6.66
C GLY A 217 0.34 3.75 -6.03
N GLU A 218 1.26 4.73 -6.05
CA GLU A 218 2.58 4.60 -5.40
C GLU A 218 2.44 4.44 -3.88
N ILE A 219 1.53 5.20 -3.25
CA ILE A 219 1.25 5.11 -1.81
C ILE A 219 0.66 3.74 -1.47
N ALA A 220 -0.32 3.25 -2.23
CA ALA A 220 -0.91 1.94 -2.03
C ALA A 220 0.15 0.83 -2.16
N LEU A 221 1.01 0.89 -3.17
CA LEU A 221 2.10 -0.06 -3.35
C LEU A 221 3.04 -0.07 -2.13
N SER A 222 3.37 1.09 -1.57
CA SER A 222 4.22 1.19 -0.37
C SER A 222 3.53 0.57 0.86
N LEU A 223 2.23 0.81 1.02
CA LEU A 223 1.43 0.24 2.11
C LEU A 223 1.34 -1.30 2.02
N PHE A 224 1.04 -1.86 0.83
CA PHE A 224 0.99 -3.31 0.64
C PHE A 224 2.34 -3.97 0.83
N SER A 225 3.42 -3.34 0.36
CA SER A 225 4.79 -3.85 0.57
C SER A 225 5.16 -3.86 2.05
N ALA A 226 4.79 -2.81 2.79
CA ALA A 226 5.01 -2.74 4.23
C ALA A 226 4.10 -3.71 5.01
N ALA A 227 2.85 -3.91 4.56
CA ALA A 227 1.94 -4.87 5.15
C ALA A 227 2.49 -6.31 5.05
N ALA A 228 3.13 -6.67 3.92
CA ALA A 228 3.76 -7.97 3.77
C ALA A 228 4.85 -8.22 4.84
N VAL A 229 5.66 -7.20 5.13
CA VAL A 229 6.67 -7.26 6.19
C VAL A 229 6.02 -7.33 7.58
N ALA A 230 5.02 -6.47 7.83
CA ALA A 230 4.33 -6.42 9.11
C ALA A 230 3.59 -7.73 9.41
N GLU A 231 2.89 -8.31 8.43
CA GLU A 231 2.23 -9.61 8.57
C GLU A 231 3.22 -10.71 8.97
N TRP A 232 4.39 -10.72 8.35
CA TRP A 232 5.43 -11.70 8.67
C TRP A 232 6.02 -11.49 10.07
N VAL A 233 6.40 -10.25 10.42
CA VAL A 233 7.09 -9.94 11.69
C VAL A 233 6.16 -10.09 12.89
N PHE A 234 4.92 -9.63 12.78
CA PHE A 234 3.93 -9.66 13.86
C PHE A 234 3.05 -10.92 13.86
N GLY A 235 3.20 -11.81 12.87
CA GLY A 235 2.37 -13.02 12.77
C GLY A 235 0.92 -12.74 12.37
N TRP A 236 0.63 -11.62 11.69
CA TRP A 236 -0.71 -11.25 11.25
C TRP A 236 -1.22 -12.20 10.17
N PRO A 237 -2.46 -12.74 10.28
CA PRO A 237 -2.94 -13.83 9.41
C PRO A 237 -3.43 -13.35 8.03
N GLY A 238 -2.63 -12.55 7.34
CA GLY A 238 -2.99 -11.92 6.07
C GLY A 238 -2.60 -12.70 4.81
N ALA A 239 -2.91 -12.09 3.67
CA ALA A 239 -2.67 -12.64 2.33
C ALA A 239 -1.19 -12.64 1.95
N ALA A 240 -0.36 -11.74 2.53
CA ALA A 240 1.07 -11.74 2.26
C ALA A 240 1.78 -12.93 2.94
N VAL A 241 1.34 -13.33 4.14
CA VAL A 241 1.82 -14.56 4.78
C VAL A 241 1.39 -15.78 3.97
N LEU A 242 0.17 -15.80 3.43
CA LEU A 242 -0.29 -16.83 2.51
C LEU A 242 0.63 -16.90 1.28
N PHE A 243 0.95 -15.77 0.66
CA PHE A 243 1.87 -15.66 -0.46
C PHE A 243 3.23 -16.29 -0.15
N LEU A 244 3.87 -15.90 0.96
CA LEU A 244 5.18 -16.39 1.35
C LEU A 244 5.18 -17.91 1.60
N LYS A 245 4.14 -18.42 2.27
CA LYS A 245 3.97 -19.87 2.48
C LYS A 245 3.78 -20.62 1.16
N SER A 246 2.96 -20.09 0.27
CA SER A 246 2.70 -20.68 -1.05
C SER A 246 3.94 -20.69 -1.94
N VAL A 247 4.79 -19.66 -1.87
CA VAL A 247 6.09 -19.64 -2.56
C VAL A 247 7.00 -20.73 -2.02
N ALA A 248 7.11 -20.86 -0.69
CA ALA A 248 7.96 -21.89 -0.06
C ALA A 248 7.49 -23.31 -0.38
N LEU A 249 6.20 -23.50 -0.57
CA LEU A 249 5.58 -24.80 -0.88
C LEU A 249 5.36 -25.04 -2.39
N HIS A 250 5.81 -24.09 -3.23
CA HIS A 250 5.66 -24.15 -4.71
C HIS A 250 4.20 -24.20 -5.19
N ASP A 251 3.27 -23.61 -4.44
CA ASP A 251 1.87 -23.48 -4.85
C ASP A 251 1.66 -22.24 -5.75
N TRP A 252 2.02 -22.43 -7.01
CA TRP A 252 2.06 -21.32 -7.97
C TRP A 252 0.68 -20.75 -8.31
N SER A 253 -0.39 -21.52 -8.13
CA SER A 253 -1.77 -21.03 -8.36
C SER A 253 -2.14 -19.95 -7.34
N VAL A 254 -1.88 -20.20 -6.06
CA VAL A 254 -2.13 -19.23 -4.98
C VAL A 254 -1.18 -18.04 -5.10
N VAL A 255 0.11 -18.26 -5.38
CA VAL A 255 1.11 -17.19 -5.58
C VAL A 255 0.66 -16.25 -6.68
N ALA A 256 0.24 -16.78 -7.83
CA ALA A 256 -0.20 -15.98 -8.96
C ALA A 256 -1.45 -15.15 -8.64
N LEU A 257 -2.43 -15.75 -7.93
CA LEU A 257 -3.65 -15.07 -7.53
C LEU A 257 -3.39 -13.92 -6.54
N VAL A 258 -2.53 -14.13 -5.54
CA VAL A 258 -2.19 -13.08 -4.56
C VAL A 258 -1.50 -11.91 -5.25
N LEU A 259 -0.51 -12.19 -6.12
CA LEU A 259 0.17 -11.15 -6.91
C LEU A 259 -0.80 -10.37 -7.80
N PHE A 260 -1.69 -11.08 -8.50
CA PHE A 260 -2.71 -10.45 -9.33
C PHE A 260 -3.61 -9.55 -8.50
N SER A 261 -4.06 -10.01 -7.34
CA SER A 261 -4.97 -9.25 -6.47
C SER A 261 -4.33 -7.98 -5.93
N PHE A 262 -3.07 -8.05 -5.46
CA PHE A 262 -2.35 -6.86 -4.98
C PHE A 262 -2.11 -5.86 -6.10
N ALA A 263 -1.73 -6.33 -7.29
CA ALA A 263 -1.59 -5.47 -8.45
C ALA A 263 -2.91 -4.81 -8.87
N ALA A 264 -4.01 -5.58 -8.88
CA ALA A 264 -5.34 -5.06 -9.21
C ALA A 264 -5.80 -3.98 -8.24
N ILE A 265 -5.61 -4.19 -6.92
CA ILE A 265 -5.97 -3.20 -5.89
C ILE A 265 -5.13 -1.95 -6.03
N THR A 266 -3.81 -2.09 -6.26
CA THR A 266 -2.90 -0.95 -6.45
C THR A 266 -3.27 -0.13 -7.69
N LEU A 267 -3.58 -0.79 -8.82
CA LEU A 267 -4.02 -0.14 -10.05
C LEU A 267 -5.39 0.52 -9.88
N PHE A 268 -6.29 -0.08 -9.11
CA PHE A 268 -7.57 0.53 -8.78
C PHE A 268 -7.37 1.81 -7.95
N ALA A 269 -6.46 1.80 -6.97
CA ALA A 269 -6.11 3.00 -6.21
C ALA A 269 -5.52 4.11 -7.09
N GLU A 270 -4.64 3.75 -8.04
CA GLU A 270 -4.10 4.68 -9.03
C GLU A 270 -5.20 5.27 -9.94
N PHE A 271 -6.12 4.43 -10.41
CA PHE A 271 -7.24 4.87 -11.22
C PHE A 271 -8.13 5.86 -10.46
N VAL A 272 -8.56 5.52 -9.25
CA VAL A 272 -9.36 6.40 -8.38
C VAL A 272 -8.62 7.71 -8.09
N GLY A 273 -7.34 7.63 -7.78
CA GLY A 273 -6.49 8.79 -7.53
C GLY A 273 -6.38 9.71 -8.74
N SER A 274 -6.20 9.14 -9.94
CA SER A 274 -6.11 9.90 -11.18
C SER A 274 -7.44 10.60 -11.55
N LEU A 275 -8.58 9.94 -11.28
CA LEU A 275 -9.90 10.56 -11.45
C LEU A 275 -10.11 11.71 -10.47
N GLY A 276 -9.76 11.53 -9.19
CA GLY A 276 -9.84 12.57 -8.17
C GLY A 276 -8.96 13.78 -8.52
N ALA A 277 -7.73 13.54 -8.95
CA ALA A 277 -6.81 14.60 -9.37
C ALA A 277 -7.37 15.42 -10.57
N ARG A 278 -7.94 14.74 -11.56
CA ARG A 278 -8.56 15.40 -12.73
C ARG A 278 -9.81 16.19 -12.35
N ALA A 279 -10.63 15.67 -11.42
CA ALA A 279 -11.82 16.37 -10.94
C ALA A 279 -11.45 17.69 -10.24
N LEU A 280 -10.39 17.69 -9.41
CA LEU A 280 -9.88 18.88 -8.76
C LEU A 280 -9.31 19.88 -9.77
N ALA A 281 -8.52 19.42 -10.74
CA ALA A 281 -7.97 20.28 -11.78
C ALA A 281 -9.08 20.86 -12.72
N GLY A 282 -10.15 20.10 -12.96
CA GLY A 282 -11.29 20.55 -13.79
C GLY A 282 -12.17 21.62 -13.12
N ILE A 283 -12.22 21.67 -11.79
CA ILE A 283 -12.96 22.69 -11.03
C ILE A 283 -12.32 24.08 -11.23
N GLU A 284 -11.00 24.16 -11.43
CA GLU A 284 -10.28 25.41 -11.67
C GLU A 284 -10.42 25.93 -13.12
N ALA A 285 -10.73 25.05 -14.07
CA ALA A 285 -10.90 25.42 -15.47
C ALA A 285 -12.27 26.05 -15.81
N ASN A 286 -13.19 26.09 -14.86
CA ASN A 286 -14.53 26.64 -15.04
C ASN A 286 -14.84 27.63 -13.89
N PRO A 287 -14.41 28.92 -14.00
CA PRO A 287 -14.65 29.94 -12.99
C PRO A 287 -16.14 30.37 -12.92
#